data_261df69d57a329935e295fc3a45959e5
#
_entry.id   261df69d57a329935e295fc3a45959e5
#
_cell.length_a   1.000
_cell.length_b   1.000
_cell.length_c   1.000
_cell.angle_alpha   90.00
_cell.angle_beta   90.00
_cell.angle_gamma   90.00
#
_symmetry.space_group_name_H-M   'P 1'
#
loop_
_entity.id
_entity.type
_entity.pdbx_description
1 polymer ?
#
loop_
_entity_poly.entity_id
_entity_poly.type
_entity_poly.pdbx_seq_one_letter_code
_entity_poly.pdbx_strand_id
1 'polypeptide(L)'
;RVSPSVTGHEQVRLTRKRPENLSAWEVYLQGLRCFHGRQHTDHEDPGLAQARQHFERAVEMEPSHSDAHAYLGLNSMWELTQRITKDPEKTLDEIMAHGRNAESLNPENPLALMSIAAAYFFRGDHPTALDYAQRAVQFNPSNAFSFLWLSLAQLHSGDFQQGEESILKGIELSPADPNMNHFNATHYFALLGQGRYDEALVAIDKALRQHKAGLMLGFRAAVLGHLERGPEAKAALDRYLALRPNLKTRDDYRRIFVPNSALADPIIEGLVKAGWEPDE
;
A
#
# COMPACT_ATOMS: atom_id res chain seq x y z
N ARG A 1 18.53 -6.72 -13.35
CA ARG A 1 18.10 -5.95 -14.54
C ARG A 1 17.20 -4.82 -14.04
N VAL A 2 17.62 -3.59 -14.27
CA VAL A 2 16.83 -2.40 -13.96
C VAL A 2 15.53 -2.51 -14.76
N SER A 3 14.36 -2.37 -14.10
CA SER A 3 13.09 -2.17 -14.82
C SER A 3 13.31 -1.04 -15.82
N PRO A 4 13.02 -1.23 -17.12
CA PRO A 4 13.26 -0.18 -18.09
C PRO A 4 12.36 1.02 -17.74
N SER A 5 12.96 2.10 -17.28
CA SER A 5 12.27 3.38 -17.25
C SER A 5 11.86 3.67 -18.70
N VAL A 6 10.56 3.72 -18.95
CA VAL A 6 10.04 4.05 -20.28
C VAL A 6 10.59 5.42 -20.66
N THR A 7 11.50 5.48 -21.62
CA THR A 7 12.13 6.73 -22.03
C THR A 7 11.08 7.67 -22.65
N GLY A 8 11.23 8.99 -22.48
CA GLY A 8 10.29 9.96 -23.04
C GLY A 8 10.06 9.79 -24.55
N HIS A 9 11.04 9.25 -25.30
CA HIS A 9 10.92 8.94 -26.72
C HIS A 9 9.97 7.77 -27.01
N GLU A 10 9.95 6.72 -26.20
CA GLU A 10 8.99 5.62 -26.32
C GLU A 10 7.56 6.08 -25.99
N GLN A 11 7.40 6.92 -24.98
CA GLN A 11 6.10 7.51 -24.64
C GLN A 11 5.52 8.34 -25.79
N VAL A 12 6.33 9.16 -26.46
CA VAL A 12 5.91 9.96 -27.64
C VAL A 12 5.56 9.04 -28.81
N ARG A 13 6.29 7.93 -29.01
CA ARG A 13 6.02 6.96 -30.08
C ARG A 13 4.68 6.24 -29.89
N LEU A 14 4.35 5.88 -28.64
CA LEU A 14 3.11 5.19 -28.28
C LEU A 14 1.87 6.06 -28.53
N THR A 15 1.97 7.38 -28.32
CA THR A 15 0.84 8.31 -28.56
C THR A 15 0.55 8.54 -30.05
N ARG A 16 1.45 8.14 -30.97
CA ARG A 16 1.30 8.32 -32.43
C ARG A 16 0.74 7.09 -33.15
N LYS A 17 0.74 5.92 -32.52
CA LYS A 17 0.15 4.70 -33.09
C LYS A 17 -1.36 4.66 -32.87
N ARG A 18 -2.11 4.17 -33.87
CA ARG A 18 -3.53 3.89 -33.69
C ARG A 18 -3.70 2.71 -32.74
N PRO A 19 -4.77 2.69 -31.89
CA PRO A 19 -4.99 1.63 -30.89
C PRO A 19 -5.00 0.21 -31.47
N GLU A 20 -5.52 0.03 -32.67
CA GLU A 20 -5.58 -1.27 -33.36
C GLU A 20 -4.23 -1.81 -33.84
N ASN A 21 -3.20 -0.98 -33.84
CA ASN A 21 -1.84 -1.33 -34.32
C ASN A 21 -0.82 -1.50 -33.19
N LEU A 22 -1.28 -1.53 -31.92
CA LEU A 22 -0.39 -1.70 -30.77
C LEU A 22 -0.16 -3.20 -30.51
N SER A 23 1.07 -3.56 -30.13
CA SER A 23 1.39 -4.88 -29.55
C SER A 23 0.94 -4.96 -28.11
N ALA A 24 0.82 -6.16 -27.56
CA ALA A 24 0.52 -6.38 -26.12
C ALA A 24 1.49 -5.60 -25.22
N TRP A 25 2.78 -5.60 -25.56
CA TRP A 25 3.81 -4.82 -24.85
C TRP A 25 3.54 -3.32 -24.86
N GLU A 26 3.16 -2.76 -26.01
CA GLU A 26 2.87 -1.31 -26.13
C GLU A 26 1.60 -0.93 -25.34
N VAL A 27 0.59 -1.79 -25.33
CA VAL A 27 -0.62 -1.62 -24.51
C VAL A 27 -0.28 -1.71 -23.01
N TYR A 28 0.55 -2.67 -22.60
CA TYR A 28 1.06 -2.76 -21.25
C TYR A 28 1.80 -1.50 -20.80
N LEU A 29 2.66 -0.92 -21.67
CA LEU A 29 3.35 0.34 -21.36
C LEU A 29 2.39 1.53 -21.18
N GLN A 30 1.26 1.56 -21.90
CA GLN A 30 0.21 2.57 -21.66
C GLN A 30 -0.42 2.36 -20.28
N GLY A 31 -0.68 1.13 -19.89
CA GLY A 31 -1.14 0.78 -18.54
C GLY A 31 -0.18 1.27 -17.46
N LEU A 32 1.12 1.03 -17.62
CA LEU A 32 2.14 1.54 -16.69
C LEU A 32 2.13 3.05 -16.55
N ARG A 33 1.97 3.77 -17.67
CA ARG A 33 1.88 5.24 -17.64
C ARG A 33 0.69 5.72 -16.82
N CYS A 34 -0.49 5.13 -17.02
CA CYS A 34 -1.68 5.45 -16.23
C CYS A 34 -1.48 5.07 -14.76
N PHE A 35 -0.95 3.90 -14.47
CA PHE A 35 -0.71 3.40 -13.13
C PHE A 35 0.28 4.27 -12.34
N HIS A 36 1.39 4.69 -12.94
CA HIS A 36 2.37 5.56 -12.27
C HIS A 36 2.00 7.04 -12.29
N GLY A 37 1.15 7.46 -13.21
CA GLY A 37 0.63 8.83 -13.28
C GLY A 37 -0.62 9.09 -12.43
N ARG A 38 -1.10 8.07 -11.66
CA ARG A 38 -2.28 8.18 -10.82
C ARG A 38 -2.12 9.25 -9.73
N GLN A 39 -3.21 9.89 -9.40
CA GLN A 39 -3.28 10.82 -8.28
C GLN A 39 -3.87 10.09 -7.08
N HIS A 40 -3.20 10.18 -5.93
CA HIS A 40 -3.71 9.60 -4.69
C HIS A 40 -4.87 10.47 -4.17
N THR A 41 -6.09 10.05 -4.46
CA THR A 41 -7.32 10.71 -3.99
C THR A 41 -8.13 9.74 -3.14
N ASP A 42 -8.95 10.27 -2.23
CA ASP A 42 -9.89 9.46 -1.43
C ASP A 42 -11.15 9.06 -2.25
N HIS A 43 -11.13 9.26 -3.55
CA HIS A 43 -12.22 9.01 -4.50
C HIS A 43 -11.74 8.14 -5.66
N GLU A 44 -12.63 7.86 -6.62
CA GLU A 44 -12.29 7.14 -7.84
C GLU A 44 -11.06 7.76 -8.50
N ASP A 45 -10.03 6.92 -8.73
CA ASP A 45 -8.80 7.32 -9.43
C ASP A 45 -8.93 6.94 -10.90
N PRO A 46 -9.13 7.92 -11.82
CA PRO A 46 -9.22 7.63 -13.25
C PRO A 46 -7.97 6.92 -13.81
N GLY A 47 -6.81 7.16 -13.17
CA GLY A 47 -5.55 6.51 -13.55
C GLY A 47 -5.56 5.01 -13.29
N LEU A 48 -6.12 4.56 -12.15
CA LEU A 48 -6.28 3.13 -11.87
C LEU A 48 -7.27 2.46 -12.81
N ALA A 49 -8.41 3.10 -13.09
CA ALA A 49 -9.40 2.55 -14.02
C ALA A 49 -8.85 2.41 -15.45
N GLN A 50 -8.13 3.42 -15.95
CA GLN A 50 -7.47 3.36 -17.25
C GLN A 50 -6.33 2.33 -17.27
N ALA A 51 -5.53 2.26 -16.22
CA ALA A 51 -4.45 1.27 -16.10
C ALA A 51 -5.01 -0.16 -16.18
N ARG A 52 -6.09 -0.46 -15.44
CA ARG A 52 -6.79 -1.74 -15.48
C ARG A 52 -7.18 -2.12 -16.90
N GLN A 53 -7.87 -1.22 -17.63
CA GLN A 53 -8.29 -1.47 -19.02
C GLN A 53 -7.11 -1.82 -19.94
N HIS A 54 -6.00 -1.12 -19.81
CA HIS A 54 -4.80 -1.41 -20.60
C HIS A 54 -4.16 -2.74 -20.22
N PHE A 55 -4.06 -3.07 -18.93
CA PHE A 55 -3.50 -4.36 -18.50
C PHE A 55 -4.39 -5.54 -18.90
N GLU A 56 -5.71 -5.42 -18.77
CA GLU A 56 -6.67 -6.42 -19.25
C GLU A 56 -6.52 -6.64 -20.75
N ARG A 57 -6.43 -5.55 -21.52
CA ARG A 57 -6.22 -5.64 -22.97
C ARG A 57 -4.88 -6.28 -23.33
N ALA A 58 -3.81 -5.99 -22.57
CA ALA A 58 -2.50 -6.63 -22.78
C ALA A 58 -2.57 -8.15 -22.54
N VAL A 59 -3.27 -8.57 -21.49
CA VAL A 59 -3.50 -9.99 -21.16
C VAL A 59 -4.38 -10.67 -22.21
N GLU A 60 -5.43 -10.02 -22.73
CA GLU A 60 -6.24 -10.56 -23.84
C GLU A 60 -5.41 -10.81 -25.10
N MET A 61 -4.48 -9.91 -25.41
CA MET A 61 -3.60 -10.01 -26.60
C MET A 61 -2.47 -11.03 -26.38
N GLU A 62 -1.95 -11.15 -25.17
CA GLU A 62 -0.87 -12.05 -24.79
C GLU A 62 -1.13 -12.64 -23.39
N PRO A 63 -1.90 -13.75 -23.28
CA PRO A 63 -2.23 -14.37 -22.00
C PRO A 63 -1.02 -14.82 -21.17
N SER A 64 0.14 -14.99 -21.79
CA SER A 64 1.41 -15.36 -21.15
C SER A 64 2.20 -14.15 -20.61
N HIS A 65 1.66 -12.93 -20.65
CA HIS A 65 2.34 -11.72 -20.20
C HIS A 65 2.32 -11.61 -18.66
N SER A 66 3.31 -12.22 -18.00
CA SER A 66 3.40 -12.28 -16.52
C SER A 66 3.30 -10.90 -15.86
N ASP A 67 4.00 -9.89 -16.37
CA ASP A 67 3.97 -8.54 -15.76
C ASP A 67 2.61 -7.87 -15.87
N ALA A 68 1.85 -8.10 -16.96
CA ALA A 68 0.50 -7.55 -17.10
C ALA A 68 -0.46 -8.15 -16.07
N HIS A 69 -0.39 -9.47 -15.83
CA HIS A 69 -1.12 -10.11 -14.74
C HIS A 69 -0.70 -9.55 -13.37
N ALA A 70 0.61 -9.42 -13.11
CA ALA A 70 1.09 -8.88 -11.84
C ALA A 70 0.58 -7.45 -11.59
N TYR A 71 0.58 -6.60 -12.61
CA TYR A 71 0.04 -5.23 -12.48
C TYR A 71 -1.48 -5.17 -12.34
N LEU A 72 -2.25 -6.14 -12.85
CA LEU A 72 -3.67 -6.26 -12.51
C LEU A 72 -3.87 -6.53 -11.02
N GLY A 73 -3.09 -7.44 -10.44
CA GLY A 73 -3.10 -7.67 -8.99
C GLY A 73 -2.73 -6.42 -8.19
N LEU A 74 -1.66 -5.73 -8.58
CA LEU A 74 -1.24 -4.48 -7.93
C LEU A 74 -2.27 -3.35 -8.10
N ASN A 75 -2.96 -3.28 -9.24
CA ASN A 75 -4.04 -2.31 -9.45
C ASN A 75 -5.21 -2.55 -8.49
N SER A 76 -5.68 -3.78 -8.37
CA SER A 76 -6.72 -4.18 -7.41
C SER A 76 -6.28 -3.93 -5.97
N MET A 77 -5.01 -4.16 -5.64
CA MET A 77 -4.44 -3.83 -4.34
C MET A 77 -4.54 -2.32 -4.03
N TRP A 78 -4.26 -1.45 -4.99
CA TRP A 78 -4.41 -0.01 -4.81
C TRP A 78 -5.87 0.40 -4.65
N GLU A 79 -6.81 -0.20 -5.40
CA GLU A 79 -8.25 0.01 -5.22
C GLU A 79 -8.70 -0.37 -3.80
N LEU A 80 -8.17 -1.48 -3.26
CA LEU A 80 -8.44 -1.90 -1.88
C LEU A 80 -7.85 -0.92 -0.86
N THR A 81 -6.59 -0.53 -1.04
CA THR A 81 -5.88 0.40 -0.13
C THR A 81 -6.55 1.78 -0.09
N GLN A 82 -7.01 2.28 -1.23
CA GLN A 82 -7.71 3.56 -1.34
C GLN A 82 -9.21 3.45 -1.00
N ARG A 83 -9.71 2.25 -0.69
CA ARG A 83 -11.12 1.96 -0.37
C ARG A 83 -12.10 2.37 -1.47
N ILE A 84 -11.67 2.26 -2.72
CA ILE A 84 -12.49 2.50 -3.90
C ILE A 84 -13.40 1.30 -4.18
N THR A 85 -12.92 0.09 -3.84
CA THR A 85 -13.67 -1.15 -4.07
C THR A 85 -14.96 -1.21 -3.26
N LYS A 86 -16.02 -1.75 -3.88
CA LYS A 86 -17.33 -2.01 -3.24
C LYS A 86 -17.38 -3.38 -2.55
N ASP A 87 -16.51 -4.30 -2.95
CA ASP A 87 -16.44 -5.67 -2.45
C ASP A 87 -14.98 -6.03 -2.15
N PRO A 88 -14.50 -5.78 -0.91
CA PRO A 88 -13.12 -6.04 -0.53
C PRO A 88 -12.71 -7.51 -0.67
N GLU A 89 -13.59 -8.46 -0.34
CA GLU A 89 -13.27 -9.90 -0.42
C GLU A 89 -13.06 -10.33 -1.86
N LYS A 90 -13.96 -9.93 -2.75
CA LYS A 90 -13.80 -10.18 -4.19
C LYS A 90 -12.52 -9.55 -4.73
N THR A 91 -12.19 -8.34 -4.28
CA THR A 91 -10.94 -7.67 -4.69
C THR A 91 -9.71 -8.43 -4.20
N LEU A 92 -9.74 -8.97 -2.98
CA LEU A 92 -8.66 -9.84 -2.47
C LEU A 92 -8.51 -11.13 -3.30
N ASP A 93 -9.61 -11.73 -3.72
CA ASP A 93 -9.59 -12.89 -4.62
C ASP A 93 -9.00 -12.54 -5.99
N GLU A 94 -9.33 -11.38 -6.55
CA GLU A 94 -8.75 -10.88 -7.80
C GLU A 94 -7.23 -10.64 -7.66
N ILE A 95 -6.76 -10.01 -6.58
CA ILE A 95 -5.33 -9.82 -6.30
C ILE A 95 -4.61 -11.17 -6.29
N MET A 96 -5.17 -12.14 -5.57
CA MET A 96 -4.60 -13.49 -5.45
C MET A 96 -4.58 -14.20 -6.81
N ALA A 97 -5.68 -14.16 -7.55
CA ALA A 97 -5.79 -14.84 -8.85
C ALA A 97 -4.77 -14.29 -9.86
N HIS A 98 -4.67 -12.96 -9.97
CA HIS A 98 -3.71 -12.32 -10.86
C HIS A 98 -2.26 -12.55 -10.41
N GLY A 99 -1.98 -12.47 -9.11
CA GLY A 99 -0.66 -12.79 -8.56
C GLY A 99 -0.23 -14.23 -8.88
N ARG A 100 -1.12 -15.21 -8.68
CA ARG A 100 -0.85 -16.63 -8.98
C ARG A 100 -0.68 -16.90 -10.48
N ASN A 101 -1.47 -16.26 -11.32
CA ASN A 101 -1.28 -16.36 -12.78
C ASN A 101 0.10 -15.82 -13.18
N ALA A 102 0.49 -14.67 -12.66
CA ALA A 102 1.81 -14.09 -12.94
C ALA A 102 2.96 -14.97 -12.42
N GLU A 103 2.83 -15.52 -11.19
CA GLU A 103 3.82 -16.45 -10.60
C GLU A 103 3.95 -17.74 -11.43
N SER A 104 2.83 -18.30 -11.91
CA SER A 104 2.86 -19.52 -12.74
C SER A 104 3.57 -19.31 -14.07
N LEU A 105 3.48 -18.11 -14.64
CA LEU A 105 4.15 -17.71 -15.88
C LEU A 105 5.63 -17.35 -15.66
N ASN A 106 5.94 -16.75 -14.53
CA ASN A 106 7.30 -16.41 -14.12
C ASN A 106 7.44 -16.47 -12.59
N PRO A 107 7.94 -17.59 -12.02
CA PRO A 107 8.08 -17.77 -10.58
C PRO A 107 9.03 -16.78 -9.88
N GLU A 108 9.90 -16.12 -10.63
CA GLU A 108 10.85 -15.11 -10.14
C GLU A 108 10.34 -13.67 -10.32
N ASN A 109 9.09 -13.49 -10.78
CA ASN A 109 8.52 -12.16 -10.96
C ASN A 109 8.25 -11.47 -9.61
N PRO A 110 9.02 -10.43 -9.21
CA PRO A 110 8.86 -9.80 -7.91
C PRO A 110 7.51 -9.08 -7.77
N LEU A 111 6.90 -8.62 -8.86
CA LEU A 111 5.58 -7.97 -8.85
C LEU A 111 4.46 -8.98 -8.54
N ALA A 112 4.58 -10.20 -9.10
CA ALA A 112 3.67 -11.30 -8.78
C ALA A 112 3.74 -11.66 -7.30
N LEU A 113 4.95 -11.81 -6.77
CA LEU A 113 5.18 -12.14 -5.36
C LEU A 113 4.66 -11.03 -4.43
N MET A 114 4.82 -9.75 -4.80
CA MET A 114 4.24 -8.62 -4.06
C MET A 114 2.70 -8.64 -4.07
N SER A 115 2.06 -8.94 -5.21
CA SER A 115 0.61 -9.07 -5.28
C SER A 115 0.10 -10.17 -4.34
N ILE A 116 0.77 -11.32 -4.32
CA ILE A 116 0.42 -12.43 -3.43
C ILE A 116 0.66 -12.05 -1.97
N ALA A 117 1.81 -11.42 -1.66
CA ALA A 117 2.10 -10.91 -0.31
C ALA A 117 1.02 -9.95 0.18
N ALA A 118 0.57 -9.03 -0.67
CA ALA A 118 -0.50 -8.08 -0.34
C ALA A 118 -1.83 -8.79 -0.05
N ALA A 119 -2.21 -9.81 -0.83
CA ALA A 119 -3.45 -10.56 -0.58
C ALA A 119 -3.41 -11.27 0.78
N TYR A 120 -2.31 -11.94 1.12
CA TYR A 120 -2.15 -12.58 2.44
C TYR A 120 -2.10 -11.56 3.57
N PHE A 121 -1.41 -10.44 3.38
CA PHE A 121 -1.34 -9.35 4.34
C PHE A 121 -2.74 -8.81 4.71
N PHE A 122 -3.56 -8.48 3.73
CA PHE A 122 -4.91 -7.97 3.98
C PHE A 122 -5.87 -9.04 4.53
N ARG A 123 -5.56 -10.32 4.35
CA ARG A 123 -6.27 -11.44 5.02
C ARG A 123 -5.77 -11.69 6.46
N GLY A 124 -4.73 -11.00 6.91
CA GLY A 124 -4.15 -11.16 8.23
C GLY A 124 -3.24 -12.39 8.38
N ASP A 125 -2.85 -13.04 7.27
CA ASP A 125 -1.83 -14.09 7.27
C ASP A 125 -0.44 -13.46 7.05
N HIS A 126 0.03 -12.79 8.09
CA HIS A 126 1.30 -12.07 8.05
C HIS A 126 2.53 -12.98 7.86
N PRO A 127 2.60 -14.20 8.42
CA PRO A 127 3.71 -15.12 8.16
C PRO A 127 3.86 -15.46 6.67
N THR A 128 2.76 -15.80 5.99
CA THR A 128 2.79 -16.09 4.56
C THR A 128 3.09 -14.85 3.73
N ALA A 129 2.52 -13.68 4.11
CA ALA A 129 2.85 -12.41 3.46
C ALA A 129 4.34 -12.08 3.57
N LEU A 130 4.96 -12.35 4.73
CA LEU A 130 6.40 -12.15 4.97
C LEU A 130 7.25 -13.01 4.04
N ASP A 131 6.94 -14.30 3.89
CA ASP A 131 7.67 -15.20 2.98
C ASP A 131 7.66 -14.66 1.53
N TYR A 132 6.47 -14.30 1.02
CA TYR A 132 6.35 -13.76 -0.33
C TYR A 132 7.06 -12.42 -0.50
N ALA A 133 7.01 -11.54 0.49
CA ALA A 133 7.70 -10.25 0.45
C ALA A 133 9.23 -10.41 0.49
N GLN A 134 9.76 -11.36 1.28
CA GLN A 134 11.19 -11.70 1.30
C GLN A 134 11.66 -12.21 -0.06
N ARG A 135 10.90 -13.12 -0.67
CA ARG A 135 11.20 -13.61 -2.04
C ARG A 135 11.18 -12.48 -3.06
N ALA A 136 10.22 -11.55 -2.97
CA ALA A 136 10.16 -10.39 -3.87
C ALA A 136 11.40 -9.50 -3.76
N VAL A 137 11.90 -9.25 -2.54
CA VAL A 137 13.16 -8.52 -2.30
C VAL A 137 14.36 -9.30 -2.80
N GLN A 138 14.39 -10.63 -2.62
CA GLN A 138 15.48 -11.49 -3.10
C GLN A 138 15.63 -11.42 -4.62
N PHE A 139 14.52 -11.46 -5.37
CA PHE A 139 14.58 -11.40 -6.84
C PHE A 139 14.81 -9.98 -7.39
N ASN A 140 14.41 -8.94 -6.65
CA ASN A 140 14.69 -7.55 -7.02
C ASN A 140 15.07 -6.68 -5.82
N PRO A 141 16.32 -6.73 -5.35
CA PRO A 141 16.80 -5.98 -4.18
C PRO A 141 16.91 -4.46 -4.42
N SER A 142 16.66 -4.00 -5.65
CA SER A 142 16.65 -2.57 -5.98
C SER A 142 15.23 -1.96 -6.00
N ASN A 143 14.20 -2.77 -5.76
CA ASN A 143 12.82 -2.31 -5.77
C ASN A 143 12.40 -1.79 -4.39
N ALA A 144 12.30 -0.47 -4.25
CA ALA A 144 11.86 0.19 -3.01
C ALA A 144 10.49 -0.30 -2.53
N PHE A 145 9.57 -0.58 -3.46
CA PHE A 145 8.22 -1.01 -3.13
C PHE A 145 8.16 -2.43 -2.55
N SER A 146 9.09 -3.32 -2.94
CA SER A 146 9.24 -4.64 -2.30
C SER A 146 9.65 -4.51 -0.83
N PHE A 147 10.52 -3.55 -0.49
CA PHE A 147 10.89 -3.25 0.89
C PHE A 147 9.75 -2.65 1.70
N LEU A 148 8.87 -1.86 1.09
CA LEU A 148 7.65 -1.38 1.75
C LEU A 148 6.77 -2.55 2.20
N TRP A 149 6.51 -3.53 1.31
CA TRP A 149 5.69 -4.71 1.64
C TRP A 149 6.36 -5.63 2.64
N LEU A 150 7.68 -5.81 2.53
CA LEU A 150 8.46 -6.56 3.52
C LEU A 150 8.33 -5.92 4.91
N SER A 151 8.52 -4.61 4.99
CA SER A 151 8.36 -3.85 6.23
C SER A 151 6.94 -4.00 6.80
N LEU A 152 5.90 -3.82 5.99
CA LEU A 152 4.52 -3.98 6.45
C LEU A 152 4.27 -5.37 7.05
N ALA A 153 4.71 -6.43 6.38
CA ALA A 153 4.55 -7.79 6.89
C ALA A 153 5.28 -8.00 8.23
N GLN A 154 6.52 -7.51 8.37
CA GLN A 154 7.31 -7.56 9.60
C GLN A 154 6.62 -6.80 10.75
N LEU A 155 6.21 -5.55 10.50
CA LEU A 155 5.58 -4.68 11.51
C LEU A 155 4.25 -5.24 12.02
N HIS A 156 3.42 -5.77 11.13
CA HIS A 156 2.14 -6.35 11.52
C HIS A 156 2.30 -7.71 12.21
N SER A 157 3.44 -8.40 12.02
CA SER A 157 3.85 -9.58 12.79
C SER A 157 4.48 -9.23 14.17
N GLY A 158 4.76 -7.94 14.44
CA GLY A 158 5.36 -7.48 15.68
C GLY A 158 6.89 -7.34 15.65
N ASP A 159 7.54 -7.58 14.52
CA ASP A 159 8.98 -7.36 14.35
C ASP A 159 9.27 -5.91 13.93
N PHE A 160 9.15 -5.02 14.90
CA PHE A 160 9.23 -3.58 14.67
C PHE A 160 10.62 -3.10 14.26
N GLN A 161 11.68 -3.75 14.76
CA GLN A 161 13.05 -3.39 14.44
C GLN A 161 13.40 -3.74 12.99
N GLN A 162 13.16 -4.99 12.55
CA GLN A 162 13.41 -5.39 11.18
C GLN A 162 12.52 -4.64 10.20
N GLY A 163 11.27 -4.34 10.61
CA GLY A 163 10.35 -3.51 9.84
C GLY A 163 10.90 -2.10 9.62
N GLU A 164 11.54 -1.49 10.63
CA GLU A 164 12.19 -0.19 10.46
C GLU A 164 13.37 -0.27 9.50
N GLU A 165 14.25 -1.26 9.64
CA GLU A 165 15.38 -1.46 8.75
C GLU A 165 14.93 -1.62 7.30
N SER A 166 13.88 -2.40 7.06
CA SER A 166 13.31 -2.60 5.72
C SER A 166 12.73 -1.32 5.14
N ILE A 167 11.94 -0.55 5.89
CA ILE A 167 11.35 0.67 5.34
C ILE A 167 12.38 1.76 5.08
N LEU A 168 13.40 1.89 5.93
CA LEU A 168 14.51 2.82 5.71
C LEU A 168 15.30 2.46 4.45
N LYS A 169 15.49 1.15 4.18
CA LYS A 169 16.10 0.69 2.93
C LYS A 169 15.25 1.06 1.71
N GLY A 170 13.94 0.90 1.79
CA GLY A 170 13.02 1.35 0.74
C GLY A 170 13.11 2.85 0.46
N ILE A 171 13.15 3.68 1.52
CA ILE A 171 13.31 5.14 1.41
C ILE A 171 14.66 5.52 0.77
N GLU A 172 15.75 4.83 1.16
CA GLU A 172 17.08 5.03 0.58
C GLU A 172 17.09 4.74 -0.93
N LEU A 173 16.43 3.66 -1.36
CA LEU A 173 16.37 3.26 -2.77
C LEU A 173 15.55 4.22 -3.64
N SER A 174 14.53 4.86 -3.10
CA SER A 174 13.64 5.77 -3.84
C SER A 174 13.23 6.99 -2.99
N PRO A 175 14.14 7.93 -2.69
CA PRO A 175 13.86 9.05 -1.78
C PRO A 175 12.82 10.06 -2.31
N ALA A 176 12.56 10.03 -3.61
CA ALA A 176 11.55 10.87 -4.28
C ALA A 176 10.38 10.02 -4.85
N ASP A 177 10.08 8.88 -4.22
CA ASP A 177 8.99 8.01 -4.67
C ASP A 177 7.64 8.76 -4.63
N PRO A 178 6.81 8.64 -5.68
CA PRO A 178 5.47 9.22 -5.68
C PRO A 178 4.59 8.74 -4.52
N ASN A 179 4.87 7.55 -3.97
CA ASN A 179 4.17 6.96 -2.84
C ASN A 179 4.87 7.20 -1.49
N MET A 180 5.73 8.21 -1.38
CA MET A 180 6.53 8.48 -0.16
C MET A 180 5.66 8.68 1.09
N ASN A 181 4.39 9.09 0.93
CA ASN A 181 3.42 9.13 2.01
C ASN A 181 3.21 7.75 2.66
N HIS A 182 3.15 6.67 1.87
CA HIS A 182 3.03 5.30 2.39
C HIS A 182 4.32 4.84 3.09
N PHE A 183 5.49 5.20 2.57
CA PHE A 183 6.77 4.92 3.23
C PHE A 183 6.86 5.62 4.58
N ASN A 184 6.49 6.90 4.65
CA ASN A 184 6.49 7.64 5.91
C ASN A 184 5.45 7.10 6.91
N ALA A 185 4.26 6.68 6.44
CA ALA A 185 3.26 6.03 7.28
C ALA A 185 3.73 4.67 7.81
N THR A 186 4.44 3.89 6.97
CA THR A 186 5.02 2.61 7.40
C THR A 186 6.15 2.82 8.40
N HIS A 187 6.99 3.84 8.22
CA HIS A 187 8.00 4.22 9.20
C HIS A 187 7.37 4.67 10.54
N TYR A 188 6.25 5.39 10.50
CA TYR A 188 5.47 5.68 11.71
C TYR A 188 5.09 4.40 12.46
N PHE A 189 4.62 3.35 11.78
CA PHE A 189 4.26 2.08 12.43
C PHE A 189 5.44 1.42 13.14
N ALA A 190 6.63 1.44 12.52
CA ALA A 190 7.85 0.92 13.12
C ALA A 190 8.20 1.66 14.42
N LEU A 191 8.16 2.97 14.39
CA LEU A 191 8.48 3.84 15.53
C LEU A 191 7.44 3.75 16.64
N LEU A 192 6.14 3.68 16.28
CA LEU A 192 5.06 3.48 17.23
C LEU A 192 5.22 2.14 17.99
N GLY A 193 5.46 1.06 17.25
CA GLY A 193 5.64 -0.28 17.84
C GLY A 193 6.85 -0.38 18.79
N GLN A 194 7.88 0.46 18.57
CA GLN A 194 9.05 0.58 19.43
C GLN A 194 8.86 1.57 20.60
N GLY A 195 7.71 2.26 20.70
CA GLY A 195 7.47 3.28 21.72
C GLY A 195 8.22 4.60 21.48
N ARG A 196 8.78 4.82 20.28
CA ARG A 196 9.51 6.04 19.89
C ARG A 196 8.54 7.10 19.39
N TYR A 197 7.69 7.58 20.27
CA TYR A 197 6.50 8.38 19.91
C TYR A 197 6.84 9.75 19.33
N ASP A 198 7.90 10.45 19.79
CA ASP A 198 8.31 11.73 19.22
C ASP A 198 8.72 11.58 17.74
N GLU A 199 9.49 10.57 17.43
CA GLU A 199 9.91 10.27 16.07
C GLU A 199 8.73 9.79 15.20
N ALA A 200 7.83 8.98 15.77
CA ALA A 200 6.60 8.56 15.13
C ALA A 200 5.72 9.75 14.73
N LEU A 201 5.61 10.77 15.60
CA LEU A 201 4.88 12.00 15.27
C LEU A 201 5.50 12.74 14.08
N VAL A 202 6.83 12.81 14.02
CA VAL A 202 7.52 13.42 12.85
C VAL A 202 7.24 12.63 11.56
N ALA A 203 7.25 11.30 11.62
CA ALA A 203 7.00 10.46 10.46
C ALA A 203 5.56 10.60 9.94
N ILE A 204 4.55 10.55 10.83
CA ILE A 204 3.15 10.68 10.41
C ILE A 204 2.83 12.11 9.93
N ASP A 205 3.43 13.14 10.50
CA ASP A 205 3.30 14.51 10.03
C ASP A 205 3.92 14.71 8.64
N LYS A 206 5.01 13.99 8.30
CA LYS A 206 5.55 13.95 6.92
C LYS A 206 4.56 13.31 5.95
N ALA A 207 3.97 12.17 6.32
CA ALA A 207 2.97 11.49 5.50
C ALA A 207 1.75 12.38 5.23
N LEU A 208 1.21 13.03 6.26
CA LEU A 208 0.05 13.93 6.16
C LEU A 208 0.30 15.19 5.32
N ARG A 209 1.54 15.66 5.20
CA ARG A 209 1.88 16.78 4.29
C ARG A 209 1.79 16.38 2.83
N GLN A 210 2.06 15.12 2.52
CA GLN A 210 2.04 14.60 1.16
C GLN A 210 0.64 14.14 0.73
N HIS A 211 -0.14 13.62 1.68
CA HIS A 211 -1.48 13.13 1.42
C HIS A 211 -2.39 13.26 2.65
N LYS A 212 -3.57 13.87 2.46
CA LYS A 212 -4.54 14.10 3.54
C LYS A 212 -5.47 12.90 3.75
N ALA A 213 -4.95 11.68 3.80
CA ALA A 213 -5.76 10.49 4.04
C ALA A 213 -6.39 10.51 5.44
N GLY A 214 -7.69 10.30 5.50
CA GLY A 214 -8.45 10.34 6.75
C GLY A 214 -7.94 9.37 7.82
N LEU A 215 -7.45 8.18 7.41
CA LEU A 215 -6.90 7.18 8.32
C LEU A 215 -5.63 7.69 9.05
N MET A 216 -4.78 8.46 8.37
CA MET A 216 -3.56 9.02 8.97
C MET A 216 -3.84 10.03 10.08
N LEU A 217 -5.02 10.66 10.11
CA LEU A 217 -5.44 11.51 11.23
C LEU A 217 -5.64 10.68 12.52
N GLY A 218 -6.16 9.47 12.42
CA GLY A 218 -6.27 8.53 13.54
C GLY A 218 -4.89 8.13 14.06
N PHE A 219 -3.94 7.84 13.19
CA PHE A 219 -2.56 7.53 13.57
C PHE A 219 -1.88 8.70 14.28
N ARG A 220 -2.11 9.94 13.78
CA ARG A 220 -1.63 11.14 14.45
C ARG A 220 -2.26 11.34 15.82
N ALA A 221 -3.56 11.12 15.95
CA ALA A 221 -4.25 11.22 17.23
C ALA A 221 -3.70 10.19 18.23
N ALA A 222 -3.46 8.95 17.79
CA ALA A 222 -2.93 7.90 18.64
C ALA A 222 -1.53 8.26 19.20
N VAL A 223 -0.62 8.70 18.34
CA VAL A 223 0.73 9.05 18.82
C VAL A 223 0.72 10.29 19.72
N LEU A 224 -0.12 11.29 19.45
CA LEU A 224 -0.31 12.43 20.33
C LEU A 224 -0.91 12.06 21.69
N GLY A 225 -1.80 11.04 21.70
CA GLY A 225 -2.32 10.46 22.93
C GLY A 225 -1.22 9.79 23.76
N HIS A 226 -0.32 9.02 23.14
CA HIS A 226 0.85 8.44 23.82
C HIS A 226 1.81 9.51 24.37
N LEU A 227 1.95 10.64 23.66
CA LEU A 227 2.78 11.77 24.09
C LEU A 227 2.08 12.68 25.11
N GLU A 228 0.85 12.34 25.57
CA GLU A 228 0.06 13.13 26.52
C GLU A 228 -0.20 14.58 26.05
N ARG A 229 -0.16 14.85 24.73
CA ARG A 229 -0.42 16.16 24.12
C ARG A 229 -1.93 16.39 23.95
N GLY A 230 -2.67 16.39 25.08
CA GLY A 230 -4.13 16.35 25.16
C GLY A 230 -4.89 17.23 24.18
N PRO A 231 -4.66 18.57 24.12
CA PRO A 231 -5.41 19.44 23.21
C PRO A 231 -5.21 19.09 21.73
N GLU A 232 -3.99 18.77 21.32
CA GLU A 232 -3.66 18.41 19.95
C GLU A 232 -4.15 17.01 19.60
N ALA A 233 -4.04 16.06 20.54
CA ALA A 233 -4.55 14.71 20.40
C ALA A 233 -6.06 14.73 20.18
N LYS A 234 -6.81 15.47 21.03
CA LYS A 234 -8.25 15.64 20.93
C LYS A 234 -8.66 16.26 19.59
N ALA A 235 -8.00 17.31 19.15
CA ALA A 235 -8.31 17.96 17.88
C ALA A 235 -8.08 17.03 16.67
N ALA A 236 -7.03 16.18 16.69
CA ALA A 236 -6.77 15.20 15.66
C ALA A 236 -7.80 14.06 15.69
N LEU A 237 -8.17 13.59 16.89
CA LEU A 237 -9.19 12.57 17.12
C LEU A 237 -10.55 13.01 16.61
N ASP A 238 -11.01 14.23 16.97
CA ASP A 238 -12.32 14.75 16.56
C ASP A 238 -12.43 14.81 15.02
N ARG A 239 -11.36 15.22 14.33
CA ARG A 239 -11.32 15.20 12.87
C ARG A 239 -11.37 13.79 12.31
N TYR A 240 -10.68 12.83 12.93
CA TYR A 240 -10.69 11.43 12.53
C TYR A 240 -12.09 10.82 12.69
N LEU A 241 -12.71 10.99 13.85
CA LEU A 241 -14.04 10.46 14.15
C LEU A 241 -15.13 11.07 13.27
N ALA A 242 -15.01 12.37 12.90
CA ALA A 242 -15.92 13.00 11.94
C ALA A 242 -15.93 12.30 10.57
N LEU A 243 -14.79 11.71 10.16
CA LEU A 243 -14.67 10.91 8.94
C LEU A 243 -15.08 9.44 9.15
N ARG A 244 -15.30 9.02 10.37
CA ARG A 244 -15.60 7.62 10.77
C ARG A 244 -16.75 7.54 11.77
N PRO A 245 -17.95 8.01 11.42
CA PRO A 245 -19.09 8.08 12.36
C PRO A 245 -19.54 6.72 12.90
N ASN A 246 -19.17 5.63 12.19
CA ASN A 246 -19.50 4.25 12.57
C ASN A 246 -18.43 3.59 13.44
N LEU A 247 -17.34 4.28 13.77
CA LEU A 247 -16.29 3.77 14.66
C LEU A 247 -16.75 3.95 16.11
N LYS A 248 -17.34 2.90 16.70
CA LYS A 248 -17.92 2.92 18.04
C LYS A 248 -17.14 2.09 19.05
N THR A 249 -16.69 0.91 18.65
CA THR A 249 -16.05 -0.07 19.52
C THR A 249 -14.58 -0.30 19.12
N ARG A 250 -13.79 -0.92 20.03
CA ARG A 250 -12.43 -1.38 19.70
C ARG A 250 -12.45 -2.43 18.58
N ASP A 251 -13.50 -3.25 18.53
CA ASP A 251 -13.64 -4.26 17.48
C ASP A 251 -14.00 -3.63 16.12
N ASP A 252 -14.72 -2.51 16.10
CA ASP A 252 -14.89 -1.76 14.86
C ASP A 252 -13.54 -1.28 14.32
N TYR A 253 -12.66 -0.78 15.22
CA TYR A 253 -11.31 -0.41 14.82
C TYR A 253 -10.53 -1.58 14.23
N ARG A 254 -10.52 -2.75 14.92
CA ARG A 254 -9.82 -3.95 14.45
C ARG A 254 -10.33 -4.43 13.09
N ARG A 255 -11.66 -4.30 12.82
CA ARG A 255 -12.24 -4.66 11.51
C ARG A 255 -11.85 -3.73 10.38
N ILE A 256 -11.65 -2.43 10.65
CA ILE A 256 -11.25 -1.46 9.63
C ILE A 256 -9.72 -1.37 9.47
N PHE A 257 -8.97 -1.91 10.39
CA PHE A 257 -7.52 -2.03 10.31
C PHE A 257 -7.14 -3.36 9.64
N VAL A 258 -5.87 -3.71 9.63
CA VAL A 258 -5.42 -4.98 9.08
C VAL A 258 -5.68 -6.09 10.13
N PRO A 259 -6.35 -7.20 9.77
CA PRO A 259 -6.62 -8.28 10.70
C PRO A 259 -5.31 -8.86 11.31
N ASN A 260 -5.39 -9.33 12.53
CA ASN A 260 -4.29 -9.95 13.29
C ASN A 260 -3.03 -9.07 13.42
N SER A 261 -3.14 -7.77 13.26
CA SER A 261 -2.02 -6.84 13.34
C SER A 261 -1.56 -6.62 14.78
N ALA A 262 -0.25 -6.77 15.03
CA ALA A 262 0.38 -6.40 16.29
C ALA A 262 0.30 -4.89 16.61
N LEU A 263 -0.02 -4.05 15.61
CA LEU A 263 -0.15 -2.59 15.74
C LEU A 263 -1.54 -2.14 16.19
N ALA A 264 -2.55 -3.01 16.13
CA ALA A 264 -3.93 -2.61 16.43
C ALA A 264 -4.08 -2.09 17.87
N ASP A 265 -3.59 -2.85 18.85
CA ASP A 265 -3.72 -2.49 20.27
C ASP A 265 -2.92 -1.23 20.65
N PRO A 266 -1.65 -1.04 20.27
CA PRO A 266 -0.94 0.22 20.46
C PRO A 266 -1.64 1.44 19.90
N ILE A 267 -2.25 1.34 18.71
CA ILE A 267 -2.99 2.45 18.12
C ILE A 267 -4.29 2.72 18.90
N ILE A 268 -5.06 1.68 19.23
CA ILE A 268 -6.30 1.80 20.02
C ILE A 268 -5.98 2.45 21.37
N GLU A 269 -4.93 2.02 22.05
CA GLU A 269 -4.49 2.59 23.33
C GLU A 269 -4.17 4.09 23.19
N GLY A 270 -3.45 4.46 22.15
CA GLY A 270 -3.15 5.86 21.85
C GLY A 270 -4.40 6.69 21.56
N LEU A 271 -5.38 6.14 20.84
CA LEU A 271 -6.67 6.81 20.59
C LEU A 271 -7.48 7.01 21.89
N VAL A 272 -7.47 6.01 22.79
CA VAL A 272 -8.11 6.16 24.11
C VAL A 272 -7.41 7.24 24.94
N LYS A 273 -6.10 7.29 24.96
CA LYS A 273 -5.33 8.38 25.60
C LYS A 273 -5.60 9.75 24.95
N ALA A 274 -5.95 9.78 23.67
CA ALA A 274 -6.37 10.99 22.97
C ALA A 274 -7.82 11.44 23.33
N GLY A 275 -8.55 10.64 24.08
CA GLY A 275 -9.92 10.91 24.51
C GLY A 275 -11.00 10.18 23.69
N TRP A 276 -10.64 9.11 22.97
CA TRP A 276 -11.65 8.22 22.39
C TRP A 276 -12.26 7.34 23.49
N GLU A 277 -13.56 7.37 23.59
CA GLU A 277 -14.37 6.57 24.51
C GLU A 277 -15.14 5.52 23.70
N PRO A 278 -14.55 4.35 23.43
CA PRO A 278 -15.25 3.29 22.69
C PRO A 278 -16.34 2.68 23.56
N ASP A 279 -17.46 2.33 22.93
CA ASP A 279 -18.51 1.51 23.54
C ASP A 279 -17.90 0.13 23.94
N GLU A 280 -18.46 -0.53 24.99
CA GLU A 280 -17.99 -1.85 25.45
C GLU A 280 -18.25 -2.98 24.44
#